data_0b62e0882e23fb4838af179a2b3ad594
#
_entry.id   0b62e0882e23fb4838af179a2b3ad594
#
_cell.length_a   1.000
_cell.length_b   1.000
_cell.length_c   1.000
_cell.angle_alpha   90.00
_cell.angle_beta   90.00
_cell.angle_gamma   90.00
#
_symmetry.space_group_name_H-M   'P 1'
#
loop_
_entity.id
_entity.type
_entity.pdbx_description
1 polymer ?
#
loop_
_entity_poly.entity_id
_entity_poly.type
_entity_poly.pdbx_seq_one_letter_code
_entity_poly.pdbx_strand_id
1 'polypeptide(L)'
;MRVKSISAIRHRKLLARAKGFRQARHTRIQTVKEALVHAGAYAFAGRKLKRRDLRSLWIVRLNAAVRECGVSYSKFIDGAKKEKIELDRKILSQIAVEDTKTIAKIVEAAGFKFAPEK
;
A
#
# COMPACT_ATOMS: atom_id res chain seq x y z
N MET A 1 15.93 -36.97 34.64
CA MET A 1 15.42 -36.04 33.62
C MET A 1 15.11 -34.69 34.27
N ARG A 2 15.77 -33.57 33.88
CA ARG A 2 15.53 -32.24 34.51
C ARG A 2 14.23 -31.65 33.98
N VAL A 3 13.22 -31.58 34.83
CA VAL A 3 11.92 -30.97 34.47
C VAL A 3 12.13 -29.49 34.21
N LYS A 4 11.78 -29.04 33.01
CA LYS A 4 11.86 -27.60 32.64
C LYS A 4 10.73 -26.83 33.34
N SER A 5 11.07 -25.74 34.05
CA SER A 5 10.07 -24.93 34.72
C SER A 5 9.10 -24.30 33.69
N ILE A 6 7.84 -24.08 34.09
CA ILE A 6 6.80 -23.44 33.29
C ILE A 6 7.29 -22.04 32.79
N SER A 7 8.01 -21.31 33.63
CA SER A 7 8.62 -20.02 33.29
C SER A 7 9.60 -20.17 32.12
N ALA A 8 10.48 -21.16 32.14
CA ALA A 8 11.45 -21.40 31.06
C ALA A 8 10.75 -21.72 29.71
N ILE A 9 9.64 -22.47 29.76
CA ILE A 9 8.82 -22.76 28.57
C ILE A 9 8.19 -21.52 28.00
N ARG A 10 7.60 -20.66 28.85
CA ARG A 10 7.02 -19.37 28.46
C ARG A 10 8.07 -18.43 27.84
N HIS A 11 9.25 -18.34 28.47
CA HIS A 11 10.36 -17.51 27.95
C HIS A 11 10.83 -18.00 26.58
N ARG A 12 10.96 -19.31 26.38
CA ARG A 12 11.35 -19.90 25.10
C ARG A 12 10.37 -19.57 23.98
N LYS A 13 9.06 -19.61 24.26
CA LYS A 13 8.01 -19.23 23.30
C LYS A 13 8.12 -17.76 22.91
N LEU A 14 8.39 -16.86 23.87
CA LEU A 14 8.59 -15.42 23.57
C LEU A 14 9.85 -15.17 22.74
N LEU A 15 10.98 -15.77 23.12
CA LEU A 15 12.23 -15.64 22.37
C LEU A 15 12.10 -16.18 20.94
N ALA A 16 11.35 -17.27 20.75
CA ALA A 16 11.09 -17.81 19.42
C ALA A 16 10.35 -16.82 18.50
N ARG A 17 9.43 -16.04 19.05
CA ARG A 17 8.71 -14.97 18.30
C ARG A 17 9.60 -13.78 17.93
N ALA A 18 10.67 -13.57 18.66
CA ALA A 18 11.60 -12.46 18.47
C ALA A 18 12.81 -12.83 17.60
N LYS A 19 12.81 -13.97 16.94
CA LYS A 19 13.86 -14.35 15.98
C LYS A 19 13.96 -13.28 14.88
N GLY A 20 15.19 -12.88 14.56
CA GLY A 20 15.46 -11.84 13.55
C GLY A 20 15.59 -10.41 14.12
N PHE A 21 15.23 -10.18 15.38
CA PHE A 21 15.48 -8.89 16.03
C PHE A 21 16.96 -8.72 16.36
N ARG A 22 17.44 -7.47 16.40
CA ARG A 22 18.86 -7.16 16.67
C ARG A 22 19.17 -7.12 18.17
N GLN A 23 20.39 -7.53 18.53
CA GLN A 23 20.98 -7.42 19.87
C GLN A 23 20.10 -8.00 20.99
N ALA A 24 19.97 -7.28 22.11
CA ALA A 24 19.21 -7.72 23.29
C ALA A 24 17.71 -7.99 23.02
N ARG A 25 17.18 -7.44 21.93
CA ARG A 25 15.75 -7.62 21.55
C ARG A 25 15.37 -9.04 21.10
N HIS A 26 16.33 -9.96 21.00
CA HIS A 26 16.05 -11.38 20.75
C HIS A 26 16.58 -12.30 21.84
N THR A 27 17.35 -11.77 22.82
CA THR A 27 18.00 -12.57 23.87
C THR A 27 17.45 -12.28 25.27
N ARG A 28 17.20 -11.02 25.63
CA ARG A 28 16.73 -10.61 26.96
C ARG A 28 15.21 -10.55 26.98
N ILE A 29 14.57 -11.31 27.87
CA ILE A 29 13.11 -11.43 27.95
C ILE A 29 12.38 -10.08 28.09
N GLN A 30 12.91 -9.17 28.90
CA GLN A 30 12.28 -7.88 29.13
C GLN A 30 12.25 -7.04 27.85
N THR A 31 13.40 -6.88 27.20
CA THR A 31 13.51 -6.14 25.93
C THR A 31 12.77 -6.84 24.79
N VAL A 32 12.69 -8.18 24.81
CA VAL A 32 11.88 -8.95 23.85
C VAL A 32 10.38 -8.65 24.01
N LYS A 33 9.86 -8.57 25.23
CA LYS A 33 8.45 -8.22 25.47
C LYS A 33 8.12 -6.84 24.90
N GLU A 34 8.92 -5.85 25.21
CA GLU A 34 8.75 -4.48 24.69
C GLU A 34 8.80 -4.44 23.15
N ALA A 35 9.82 -5.06 22.57
CA ALA A 35 10.00 -5.11 21.12
C ALA A 35 8.80 -5.77 20.40
N LEU A 36 8.26 -6.85 20.95
CA LEU A 36 7.10 -7.54 20.39
C LEU A 36 5.82 -6.71 20.51
N VAL A 37 5.62 -5.99 21.61
CA VAL A 37 4.47 -5.10 21.80
C VAL A 37 4.54 -3.95 20.79
N HIS A 38 5.68 -3.29 20.66
CA HIS A 38 5.88 -2.22 19.67
C HIS A 38 5.68 -2.72 18.24
N ALA A 39 6.26 -3.87 17.89
CA ALA A 39 6.06 -4.47 16.57
C ALA A 39 4.58 -4.75 16.27
N GLY A 40 3.85 -5.25 17.27
CA GLY A 40 2.40 -5.46 17.14
C GLY A 40 1.61 -4.17 16.94
N ALA A 41 1.93 -3.11 17.70
CA ALA A 41 1.30 -1.80 17.58
C ALA A 41 1.57 -1.17 16.20
N TYR A 42 2.81 -1.21 15.72
CA TYR A 42 3.16 -0.70 14.40
C TYR A 42 2.52 -1.51 13.26
N ALA A 43 2.46 -2.84 13.40
CA ALA A 43 1.77 -3.67 12.42
C ALA A 43 0.27 -3.36 12.34
N PHE A 44 -0.38 -3.10 13.49
CA PHE A 44 -1.78 -2.69 13.54
C PHE A 44 -1.99 -1.33 12.85
N ALA A 45 -1.19 -0.33 13.20
CA ALA A 45 -1.24 0.99 12.57
C ALA A 45 -0.95 0.91 11.06
N GLY A 46 0.08 0.17 10.66
CA GLY A 46 0.47 -0.02 9.26
C GLY A 46 -0.63 -0.67 8.42
N ARG A 47 -1.35 -1.67 8.96
CA ARG A 47 -2.49 -2.25 8.25
C ARG A 47 -3.63 -1.25 8.00
N LYS A 48 -3.87 -0.31 8.92
CA LYS A 48 -4.83 0.79 8.72
C LYS A 48 -4.35 1.80 7.69
N LEU A 49 -3.06 2.15 7.70
CA LEU A 49 -2.45 3.10 6.77
C LEU A 49 -2.36 2.55 5.35
N LYS A 50 -2.18 1.23 5.18
CA LYS A 50 -2.02 0.57 3.88
C LYS A 50 -3.05 0.99 2.83
N ARG A 51 -4.30 1.22 3.23
CA ARG A 51 -5.36 1.66 2.30
C ARG A 51 -5.10 3.07 1.77
N ARG A 52 -4.56 3.97 2.61
CA ARG A 52 -4.18 5.34 2.20
C ARG A 52 -2.99 5.32 1.25
N ASP A 53 -1.99 4.51 1.58
CA ASP A 53 -0.76 4.39 0.80
C ASP A 53 -1.05 3.83 -0.59
N LEU A 54 -1.86 2.77 -0.67
CA LEU A 54 -2.29 2.19 -1.95
C LEU A 54 -3.09 3.20 -2.79
N ARG A 55 -4.03 3.94 -2.18
CA ARG A 55 -4.79 4.96 -2.89
C ARG A 55 -3.89 6.07 -3.43
N SER A 56 -2.92 6.53 -2.64
CA SER A 56 -1.93 7.52 -3.09
C SER A 56 -1.12 7.00 -4.27
N LEU A 57 -0.67 5.76 -4.21
CA LEU A 57 0.06 5.12 -5.30
C LEU A 57 -0.77 5.04 -6.59
N TRP A 58 -2.04 4.65 -6.50
CA TRP A 58 -2.94 4.61 -7.67
C TRP A 58 -3.14 5.99 -8.28
N ILE A 59 -3.31 7.02 -7.45
CA ILE A 59 -3.45 8.40 -7.91
C ILE A 59 -2.19 8.87 -8.64
N VAL A 60 -1.00 8.58 -8.09
CA VAL A 60 0.28 8.96 -8.72
C VAL A 60 0.43 8.30 -10.10
N ARG A 61 0.19 6.99 -10.20
CA ARG A 61 0.28 6.24 -11.47
C ARG A 61 -0.70 6.77 -12.50
N LEU A 62 -1.95 6.93 -12.12
CA LEU A 62 -3.01 7.42 -13.00
C LEU A 62 -2.73 8.87 -13.44
N ASN A 63 -2.26 9.73 -12.53
CA ASN A 63 -1.92 11.11 -12.86
C ASN A 63 -0.78 11.20 -13.88
N ALA A 64 0.23 10.35 -13.77
CA ALA A 64 1.31 10.29 -14.75
C ALA A 64 0.75 9.97 -16.16
N ALA A 65 -0.01 8.88 -16.30
CA ALA A 65 -0.56 8.45 -17.57
C ALA A 65 -1.56 9.47 -18.18
N VAL A 66 -2.40 10.10 -17.35
CA VAL A 66 -3.36 11.10 -17.84
C VAL A 66 -2.67 12.38 -18.26
N ARG A 67 -1.54 12.76 -17.62
CA ARG A 67 -0.72 13.90 -18.05
C ARG A 67 -0.05 13.68 -19.40
N GLU A 68 0.37 12.47 -19.72
CA GLU A 68 0.85 12.12 -21.06
C GLU A 68 -0.21 12.33 -22.13
N CYS A 69 -1.50 12.27 -21.76
CA CYS A 69 -2.63 12.63 -22.62
C CYS A 69 -2.96 14.14 -22.61
N GLY A 70 -2.18 14.99 -21.92
CA GLY A 70 -2.38 16.42 -21.83
C GLY A 70 -3.46 16.88 -20.85
N VAL A 71 -3.95 16.00 -19.97
CA VAL A 71 -5.05 16.28 -19.03
C VAL A 71 -4.57 16.17 -17.58
N SER A 72 -4.98 17.08 -16.70
CA SER A 72 -4.70 16.96 -15.28
C SER A 72 -5.64 15.93 -14.61
N TYR A 73 -5.15 15.25 -13.57
CA TYR A 73 -5.92 14.25 -12.83
C TYR A 73 -7.29 14.77 -12.34
N SER A 74 -7.35 16.01 -11.85
CA SER A 74 -8.59 16.61 -11.33
C SER A 74 -9.65 16.74 -12.42
N LYS A 75 -9.24 17.25 -13.58
CA LYS A 75 -10.12 17.40 -14.76
C LYS A 75 -10.59 16.02 -15.26
N PHE A 76 -9.67 15.06 -15.36
CA PHE A 76 -10.01 13.70 -15.77
C PHE A 76 -11.08 13.05 -14.86
N ILE A 77 -10.90 13.13 -13.52
CA ILE A 77 -11.86 12.58 -12.57
C ILE A 77 -13.22 13.29 -12.63
N ASP A 78 -13.24 14.60 -12.88
CA ASP A 78 -14.49 15.33 -13.07
C ASP A 78 -15.19 14.91 -14.36
N GLY A 79 -14.46 14.81 -15.48
CA GLY A 79 -14.97 14.30 -16.75
C GLY A 79 -15.51 12.87 -16.62
N ALA A 80 -14.73 11.97 -16.03
CA ALA A 80 -15.14 10.58 -15.81
C ALA A 80 -16.44 10.46 -15.00
N LYS A 81 -16.63 11.34 -14.00
CA LYS A 81 -17.89 11.39 -13.24
C LYS A 81 -19.07 11.90 -14.07
N LYS A 82 -18.86 12.93 -14.91
CA LYS A 82 -19.90 13.48 -15.79
C LYS A 82 -20.39 12.44 -16.80
N GLU A 83 -19.45 11.71 -17.39
CA GLU A 83 -19.73 10.62 -18.35
C GLU A 83 -20.11 9.29 -17.68
N LYS A 84 -20.30 9.29 -16.35
CA LYS A 84 -20.69 8.10 -15.56
C LYS A 84 -19.79 6.89 -15.75
N ILE A 85 -18.48 7.13 -15.88
CA ILE A 85 -17.48 6.05 -15.96
C ILE A 85 -17.23 5.54 -14.54
N GLU A 86 -17.80 4.40 -14.20
CA GLU A 86 -17.75 3.77 -12.87
C GLU A 86 -16.54 2.81 -12.72
N LEU A 87 -15.34 3.29 -13.03
CA LEU A 87 -14.11 2.52 -12.84
C LEU A 87 -13.37 2.94 -11.57
N ASP A 88 -12.97 1.93 -10.78
CA ASP A 88 -12.17 2.13 -9.57
C ASP A 88 -10.76 2.66 -9.90
N ARG A 89 -10.22 3.51 -9.01
CA ARG A 89 -8.85 4.03 -9.13
C ARG A 89 -7.80 2.94 -9.22
N LYS A 90 -8.03 1.80 -8.56
CA LYS A 90 -7.16 0.63 -8.64
C LYS A 90 -7.11 0.09 -10.07
N ILE A 91 -8.26 -0.15 -10.69
CA ILE A 91 -8.38 -0.66 -12.06
C ILE A 91 -7.77 0.34 -13.04
N LEU A 92 -8.14 1.62 -12.94
CA LEU A 92 -7.58 2.68 -13.79
C LEU A 92 -6.04 2.76 -13.67
N SER A 93 -5.48 2.61 -12.46
CA SER A 93 -4.04 2.63 -12.26
C SER A 93 -3.32 1.39 -12.83
N GLN A 94 -3.99 0.24 -12.86
CA GLN A 94 -3.47 -0.97 -13.48
C GLN A 94 -3.44 -0.81 -15.01
N ILE A 95 -4.55 -0.40 -15.60
CA ILE A 95 -4.62 -0.11 -17.05
C ILE A 95 -3.59 0.94 -17.45
N ALA A 96 -3.39 1.98 -16.63
CA ALA A 96 -2.40 3.02 -16.87
C ALA A 96 -0.95 2.51 -16.97
N VAL A 97 -0.63 1.40 -16.29
CA VAL A 97 0.70 0.79 -16.31
C VAL A 97 0.81 -0.27 -17.41
N GLU A 98 -0.25 -1.04 -17.63
CA GLU A 98 -0.23 -2.20 -18.53
C GLU A 98 -0.57 -1.81 -19.97
N ASP A 99 -1.51 -0.87 -20.17
CA ASP A 99 -2.02 -0.48 -21.49
C ASP A 99 -2.33 1.02 -21.60
N THR A 100 -1.32 1.77 -22.00
CA THR A 100 -1.42 3.22 -22.23
C THR A 100 -2.41 3.57 -23.35
N LYS A 101 -2.64 2.69 -24.33
CA LYS A 101 -3.59 2.93 -25.42
C LYS A 101 -5.03 2.88 -24.91
N THR A 102 -5.33 1.97 -24.00
CA THR A 102 -6.65 1.89 -23.39
C THR A 102 -6.91 3.06 -22.46
N ILE A 103 -5.91 3.57 -21.73
CA ILE A 103 -6.06 4.81 -20.94
C ILE A 103 -6.38 6.00 -21.84
N ALA A 104 -5.73 6.15 -22.99
CA ALA A 104 -6.04 7.23 -23.93
C ALA A 104 -7.52 7.19 -24.38
N LYS A 105 -8.04 6.01 -24.71
CA LYS A 105 -9.47 5.84 -25.05
C LYS A 105 -10.41 6.20 -23.89
N ILE A 106 -10.04 5.84 -22.65
CA ILE A 106 -10.82 6.22 -21.47
C ILE A 106 -10.81 7.73 -21.24
N VAL A 107 -9.68 8.40 -21.50
CA VAL A 107 -9.56 9.86 -21.44
C VAL A 107 -10.44 10.52 -22.52
N GLU A 108 -10.46 10.00 -23.73
CA GLU A 108 -11.37 10.44 -24.80
C GLU A 108 -12.83 10.24 -24.41
N ALA A 109 -13.19 9.09 -23.86
CA ALA A 109 -14.53 8.80 -23.37
C ALA A 109 -14.97 9.72 -22.21
N ALA A 110 -14.00 10.23 -21.43
CA ALA A 110 -14.23 11.24 -20.40
C ALA A 110 -14.38 12.68 -20.94
N GLY A 111 -14.46 12.83 -22.27
CA GLY A 111 -14.71 14.12 -22.95
C GLY A 111 -13.45 14.96 -23.26
N PHE A 112 -12.25 14.37 -23.19
CA PHE A 112 -11.01 15.06 -23.49
C PHE A 112 -10.41 14.57 -24.81
N LYS A 113 -9.98 15.50 -25.65
CA LYS A 113 -9.22 15.15 -26.87
C LYS A 113 -7.79 14.80 -26.49
N PHE A 114 -7.27 13.71 -27.02
CA PHE A 114 -5.88 13.32 -26.86
C PHE A 114 -4.97 14.40 -27.49
N ALA A 115 -4.23 15.11 -26.68
CA ALA A 115 -3.21 16.05 -27.10
C ALA A 115 -1.89 15.66 -26.42
N PRO A 116 -1.02 14.87 -27.08
CA PRO A 116 0.28 14.53 -26.50
C PRO A 116 1.09 15.83 -26.32
N GLU A 117 1.58 16.07 -25.11
CA GLU A 117 2.56 17.13 -24.89
C GLU A 117 3.80 16.85 -25.76
N LYS A 118 4.22 17.91 -26.49
CA LYS A 118 5.43 17.85 -27.34
C LYS A 118 6.69 17.83 -26.50
#